data_768bf407eb65f5e2ac6be183b67a2d71
#
_entry.id   768bf407eb65f5e2ac6be183b67a2d71
#
_cell.length_a   1.000
_cell.length_b   1.000
_cell.length_c   1.000
_cell.angle_alpha   90.00
_cell.angle_beta   90.00
_cell.angle_gamma   90.00
#
_symmetry.space_group_name_H-M   'P 1'
#
loop_
_entity.id
_entity.type
_entity.pdbx_description
1 polymer ?
#
loop_
_entity_poly.entity_id
_entity_poly.type
_entity_poly.pdbx_seq_one_letter_code
_entity_poly.pdbx_strand_id
1 'polypeptide(L)'
;MVANVCEEAIGLKVQLPIQRMTYAEAMDRFGSDKPDTRFGFELVDVSEVVANCGFGVFTGALENGGSVRGINIKGQAEMPRKKIDALVEFAKGYGAKGLAYLSVMPDGTYKSSFAKFMTEEELQALVSAMGGEAGD
;
A
#
# COMPACT_ATOMS: atom_id res chain seq x y z
N MET A 1 -2.30 24.71 24.00
CA MET A 1 -3.76 24.72 24.22
C MET A 1 -4.37 23.33 24.01
N VAL A 2 -4.41 22.73 22.82
CA VAL A 2 -5.03 21.41 22.60
C VAL A 2 -4.45 20.33 23.49
N ALA A 3 -3.12 20.22 23.61
CA ALA A 3 -2.46 19.22 24.45
C ALA A 3 -2.87 19.32 25.94
N ASN A 4 -2.94 20.54 26.48
CA ASN A 4 -3.36 20.74 27.88
C ASN A 4 -4.82 20.36 28.09
N VAL A 5 -5.70 20.71 27.13
CA VAL A 5 -7.12 20.31 27.21
C VAL A 5 -7.27 18.79 27.20
N CYS A 6 -6.53 18.09 26.32
CA CYS A 6 -6.55 16.62 26.29
C CYS A 6 -6.04 16.00 27.59
N GLU A 7 -4.98 16.55 28.15
CA GLU A 7 -4.40 16.04 29.41
C GLU A 7 -5.34 16.28 30.60
N GLU A 8 -5.89 17.49 30.73
CA GLU A 8 -6.77 17.84 31.86
C GLU A 8 -8.17 17.19 31.76
N ALA A 9 -8.75 17.10 30.54
CA ALA A 9 -10.10 16.60 30.37
C ALA A 9 -10.22 15.06 30.33
N ILE A 10 -9.24 14.38 29.73
CA ILE A 10 -9.30 12.93 29.50
C ILE A 10 -8.01 12.19 29.86
N GLY A 11 -7.04 12.84 30.47
CA GLY A 11 -5.76 12.23 30.88
C GLY A 11 -4.86 11.83 29.69
N LEU A 12 -5.15 12.28 28.48
CA LEU A 12 -4.39 11.93 27.29
C LEU A 12 -3.19 12.87 27.09
N LYS A 13 -1.98 12.33 27.23
CA LYS A 13 -0.75 13.04 26.91
C LYS A 13 -0.52 13.08 25.42
N VAL A 14 -0.66 14.27 24.82
CA VAL A 14 -0.39 14.50 23.41
C VAL A 14 1.10 14.73 23.21
N GLN A 15 1.71 13.97 22.29
CA GLN A 15 3.12 14.14 21.95
C GLN A 15 3.34 15.49 21.24
N LEU A 16 4.31 16.25 21.70
CA LEU A 16 4.67 17.55 21.10
C LEU A 16 6.09 17.51 20.52
N PRO A 17 6.34 18.21 19.41
CA PRO A 17 5.39 19.00 18.61
C PRO A 17 4.39 18.12 17.87
N ILE A 18 3.15 18.60 17.70
CA ILE A 18 2.16 17.90 16.86
C ILE A 18 2.71 17.83 15.44
N GLN A 19 2.64 16.63 14.85
CA GLN A 19 3.10 16.38 13.49
C GLN A 19 2.38 17.31 12.51
N ARG A 20 3.13 17.88 11.58
CA ARG A 20 2.62 18.67 10.47
C ARG A 20 2.89 17.93 9.18
N MET A 21 1.93 17.96 8.28
CA MET A 21 1.99 17.34 6.98
C MET A 21 1.43 18.31 5.94
N THR A 22 2.07 18.41 4.79
CA THR A 22 1.53 19.18 3.67
C THR A 22 0.36 18.44 3.03
N TYR A 23 -0.51 19.14 2.31
CA TYR A 23 -1.58 18.51 1.54
C TYR A 23 -1.02 17.50 0.52
N ALA A 24 0.02 17.90 -0.22
CA ALA A 24 0.65 17.03 -1.20
C ALA A 24 1.19 15.73 -0.56
N GLU A 25 1.87 15.83 0.58
CA GLU A 25 2.37 14.68 1.33
C GLU A 25 1.24 13.78 1.85
N ALA A 26 0.15 14.37 2.36
CA ALA A 26 -1.01 13.61 2.84
C ALA A 26 -1.67 12.82 1.70
N MET A 27 -1.85 13.45 0.54
CA MET A 27 -2.43 12.80 -0.64
C MET A 27 -1.49 11.73 -1.21
N ASP A 28 -0.19 11.96 -1.22
CA ASP A 28 0.80 11.03 -1.74
C ASP A 28 0.90 9.77 -0.87
N ARG A 29 1.05 9.91 0.44
CA ARG A 29 1.24 8.80 1.37
C ARG A 29 -0.04 8.10 1.79
N PHE A 30 -1.18 8.79 1.83
CA PHE A 30 -2.42 8.25 2.39
C PHE A 30 -3.62 8.34 1.47
N GLY A 31 -3.55 9.09 0.37
CA GLY A 31 -4.67 9.31 -0.53
C GLY A 31 -5.82 10.13 0.07
N SER A 32 -5.56 10.84 1.17
CA SER A 32 -6.56 11.60 1.93
C SER A 32 -5.95 12.87 2.51
N ASP A 33 -6.73 13.94 2.55
CA ASP A 33 -6.37 15.19 3.23
C ASP A 33 -6.51 15.13 4.76
N LYS A 34 -7.07 14.02 5.28
CA LYS A 34 -7.27 13.75 6.71
C LYS A 34 -6.78 12.35 7.08
N PRO A 35 -5.48 12.07 6.92
CA PRO A 35 -4.95 10.73 7.14
C PRO A 35 -5.03 10.33 8.62
N ASP A 36 -5.39 9.07 8.85
CA ASP A 36 -5.20 8.43 10.15
C ASP A 36 -3.82 7.75 10.16
N THR A 37 -2.86 8.39 10.80
CA THR A 37 -1.46 7.92 10.85
C THR A 37 -1.22 6.78 11.86
N ARG A 38 -2.25 6.32 12.56
CA ARG A 38 -2.12 5.27 13.60
C ARG A 38 -1.93 3.87 13.01
N PHE A 39 -2.37 3.64 11.78
CA PHE A 39 -2.40 2.30 11.17
C PHE A 39 -1.12 1.94 10.40
N GLY A 40 -0.30 2.90 10.01
CA GLY A 40 0.95 2.65 9.29
C GLY A 40 0.78 2.07 7.87
N PHE A 41 -0.40 2.14 7.28
CA PHE A 41 -0.66 1.69 5.91
C PHE A 41 -0.46 2.85 4.94
N GLU A 42 0.78 3.09 4.59
CA GLU A 42 1.13 4.13 3.63
C GLU A 42 1.08 3.59 2.20
N LEU A 43 0.70 4.45 1.27
CA LEU A 43 0.80 4.18 -0.16
C LEU A 43 2.27 4.30 -0.58
N VAL A 44 2.75 3.30 -1.30
CA VAL A 44 4.08 3.31 -1.93
C VAL A 44 3.91 3.42 -3.43
N ASP A 45 4.52 4.42 -4.04
CA ASP A 45 4.58 4.55 -5.50
C ASP A 45 5.64 3.60 -6.05
N VAL A 46 5.22 2.65 -6.87
CA VAL A 46 6.06 1.65 -7.51
C VAL A 46 6.10 1.81 -9.03
N SER A 47 5.62 2.94 -9.53
CA SER A 47 5.50 3.24 -10.96
C SER A 47 6.81 3.03 -11.72
N GLU A 48 7.93 3.50 -11.18
CA GLU A 48 9.24 3.33 -11.82
C GLU A 48 9.70 1.86 -11.85
N VAL A 49 9.40 1.11 -10.79
CA VAL A 49 9.80 -0.30 -10.65
C VAL A 49 9.07 -1.17 -11.68
N VAL A 50 7.79 -0.86 -11.94
CA VAL A 50 6.95 -1.67 -12.83
C VAL A 50 6.83 -1.10 -14.24
N ALA A 51 7.55 -0.02 -14.56
CA ALA A 51 7.43 0.68 -15.85
C ALA A 51 7.69 -0.20 -17.07
N ASN A 52 8.60 -1.16 -16.94
CA ASN A 52 9.02 -2.04 -18.03
C ASN A 52 8.54 -3.49 -17.87
N CYS A 53 7.68 -3.78 -16.87
CA CYS A 53 7.20 -5.12 -16.65
C CYS A 53 6.24 -5.60 -17.74
N GLY A 54 6.12 -6.93 -17.91
CA GLY A 54 5.22 -7.53 -18.89
C GLY A 54 3.73 -7.50 -18.52
N PHE A 55 3.35 -6.90 -17.39
CA PHE A 55 1.96 -6.85 -16.95
C PHE A 55 1.24 -5.61 -17.49
N GLY A 56 0.51 -5.78 -18.59
CA GLY A 56 -0.14 -4.71 -19.35
C GLY A 56 -1.12 -3.83 -18.56
N VAL A 57 -1.58 -4.25 -17.39
CA VAL A 57 -2.41 -3.40 -16.52
C VAL A 57 -1.58 -2.28 -15.90
N PHE A 58 -0.34 -2.58 -15.48
CA PHE A 58 0.55 -1.58 -14.89
C PHE A 58 1.08 -0.63 -15.96
N THR A 59 1.64 -1.19 -17.05
CA THR A 59 2.17 -0.38 -18.16
C THR A 59 1.09 0.49 -18.79
N GLY A 60 -0.12 -0.04 -18.99
CA GLY A 60 -1.24 0.73 -19.51
C GLY A 60 -1.73 1.85 -18.57
N ALA A 61 -1.61 1.68 -17.24
CA ALA A 61 -1.90 2.75 -16.30
C ALA A 61 -0.88 3.90 -16.43
N LEU A 62 0.42 3.56 -16.57
CA LEU A 62 1.50 4.53 -16.71
C LEU A 62 1.45 5.27 -18.05
N GLU A 63 1.19 4.57 -19.15
CA GLU A 63 1.02 5.16 -20.48
C GLU A 63 -0.11 6.18 -20.55
N ASN A 64 -1.15 6.01 -19.73
CA ASN A 64 -2.25 6.97 -19.59
C ASN A 64 -1.98 8.10 -18.57
N GLY A 65 -0.74 8.27 -18.14
CA GLY A 65 -0.36 9.32 -17.19
C GLY A 65 -0.79 9.06 -15.73
N GLY A 66 -1.17 7.83 -15.41
CA GLY A 66 -1.47 7.38 -14.06
C GLY A 66 -0.24 6.96 -13.28
N SER A 67 -0.47 6.39 -12.09
CA SER A 67 0.57 5.80 -11.24
C SER A 67 0.17 4.41 -10.77
N VAL A 68 1.16 3.60 -10.43
CA VAL A 68 0.95 2.30 -9.78
C VAL A 68 1.37 2.41 -8.34
N ARG A 69 0.42 2.26 -7.44
CA ARG A 69 0.63 2.39 -5.99
C ARG A 69 0.17 1.14 -5.27
N GLY A 70 0.87 0.79 -4.23
CA GLY A 70 0.55 -0.37 -3.40
C GLY A 70 0.57 -0.06 -1.92
N ILE A 71 0.02 -0.98 -1.14
CA ILE A 71 0.06 -1.00 0.32
C ILE A 71 0.65 -2.34 0.74
N ASN A 72 1.64 -2.31 1.63
CA ASN A 72 2.15 -3.54 2.25
C ASN A 72 1.36 -3.86 3.53
N ILE A 73 0.79 -5.06 3.60
CA ILE A 73 0.06 -5.56 4.75
C ILE A 73 0.90 -6.64 5.43
N LYS A 74 1.60 -6.25 6.47
CA LYS A 74 2.55 -7.11 7.20
C LYS A 74 1.90 -8.38 7.75
N GLY A 75 2.59 -9.51 7.58
CA GLY A 75 2.21 -10.80 8.15
C GLY A 75 0.94 -11.43 7.55
N GLN A 76 0.55 -11.08 6.33
CA GLN A 76 -0.71 -11.55 5.71
C GLN A 76 -0.49 -12.44 4.47
N ALA A 77 0.70 -13.02 4.29
CA ALA A 77 1.01 -13.90 3.15
C ALA A 77 0.03 -15.06 2.98
N GLU A 78 -0.49 -15.58 4.09
CA GLU A 78 -1.44 -16.70 4.10
C GLU A 78 -2.92 -16.26 4.07
N MET A 79 -3.19 -15.00 3.67
CA MET A 79 -4.57 -14.52 3.58
C MET A 79 -5.41 -15.43 2.69
N PRO A 80 -6.57 -15.95 3.19
CA PRO A 80 -7.42 -16.82 2.41
C PRO A 80 -7.96 -16.15 1.14
N ARG A 81 -8.02 -16.89 0.04
CA ARG A 81 -8.50 -16.40 -1.26
C ARG A 81 -9.83 -15.63 -1.15
N LYS A 82 -10.75 -16.13 -0.35
CA LYS A 82 -12.06 -15.47 -0.12
C LYS A 82 -11.91 -14.04 0.44
N LYS A 83 -10.91 -13.81 1.30
CA LYS A 83 -10.65 -12.45 1.83
C LYS A 83 -10.03 -11.55 0.75
N ILE A 84 -9.12 -12.09 -0.05
CA ILE A 84 -8.53 -11.35 -1.18
C ILE A 84 -9.62 -10.96 -2.17
N ASP A 85 -10.51 -11.88 -2.54
CA ASP A 85 -11.63 -11.61 -3.45
C ASP A 85 -12.59 -10.56 -2.87
N ALA A 86 -12.83 -10.57 -1.56
CA ALA A 86 -13.62 -9.53 -0.89
C ALA A 86 -12.93 -8.15 -0.95
N LEU A 87 -11.61 -8.08 -0.84
CA LEU A 87 -10.85 -6.84 -1.00
C LEU A 87 -10.93 -6.32 -2.45
N VAL A 88 -10.90 -7.21 -3.43
CA VAL A 88 -11.09 -6.85 -4.85
C VAL A 88 -12.46 -6.22 -5.07
N GLU A 89 -13.53 -6.84 -4.55
CA GLU A 89 -14.88 -6.29 -4.68
C GLU A 89 -15.04 -4.97 -3.89
N PHE A 90 -14.43 -4.87 -2.73
CA PHE A 90 -14.38 -3.61 -1.97
C PHE A 90 -13.72 -2.49 -2.78
N ALA A 91 -12.57 -2.73 -3.38
CA ALA A 91 -11.87 -1.76 -4.22
C ALA A 91 -12.71 -1.33 -5.43
N LYS A 92 -13.39 -2.28 -6.08
CA LYS A 92 -14.32 -2.00 -7.19
C LYS A 92 -15.48 -1.09 -6.77
N GLY A 93 -15.99 -1.26 -5.55
CA GLY A 93 -17.01 -0.39 -4.99
C GLY A 93 -16.59 1.09 -4.90
N TYR A 94 -15.29 1.36 -4.85
CA TYR A 94 -14.72 2.70 -4.89
C TYR A 94 -14.22 3.12 -6.30
N GLY A 95 -14.59 2.38 -7.33
CA GLY A 95 -14.27 2.71 -8.72
C GLY A 95 -12.97 2.12 -9.27
N ALA A 96 -12.28 1.29 -8.52
CA ALA A 96 -11.12 0.58 -9.05
C ALA A 96 -11.53 -0.45 -10.11
N LYS A 97 -10.77 -0.58 -11.19
CA LYS A 97 -10.99 -1.63 -12.21
C LYS A 97 -10.65 -3.02 -11.69
N GLY A 98 -9.81 -3.12 -10.67
CA GLY A 98 -9.38 -4.36 -10.03
C GLY A 98 -8.34 -4.08 -8.96
N LEU A 99 -7.90 -5.14 -8.29
CA LEU A 99 -6.83 -5.12 -7.31
C LEU A 99 -5.84 -6.22 -7.64
N ALA A 100 -4.59 -5.86 -7.86
CA ALA A 100 -3.49 -6.81 -8.00
C ALA A 100 -2.91 -7.12 -6.61
N TYR A 101 -2.51 -8.36 -6.38
CA TYR A 101 -1.90 -8.76 -5.12
C TYR A 101 -0.66 -9.63 -5.34
N LEU A 102 0.26 -9.53 -4.40
CA LEU A 102 1.47 -10.34 -4.29
C LEU A 102 1.64 -10.74 -2.83
N SER A 103 1.77 -12.02 -2.55
CA SER A 103 2.14 -12.53 -1.23
C SER A 103 3.54 -13.10 -1.27
N VAL A 104 4.36 -12.74 -0.30
CA VAL A 104 5.71 -13.28 -0.09
C VAL A 104 5.61 -14.37 0.96
N MET A 105 5.62 -15.63 0.52
CA MET A 105 5.46 -16.76 1.43
C MET A 105 6.67 -16.88 2.38
N PRO A 106 6.51 -17.54 3.55
CA PRO A 106 7.61 -17.74 4.50
C PRO A 106 8.81 -18.50 3.93
N ASP A 107 8.60 -19.32 2.89
CA ASP A 107 9.64 -20.05 2.16
C ASP A 107 10.34 -19.20 1.07
N GLY A 108 9.98 -17.91 0.94
CA GLY A 108 10.49 -16.99 -0.06
C GLY A 108 9.81 -17.08 -1.43
N THR A 109 8.82 -17.97 -1.60
CA THR A 109 8.08 -18.05 -2.86
C THR A 109 7.03 -16.95 -2.98
N TYR A 110 6.68 -16.62 -4.23
CA TYR A 110 5.68 -15.58 -4.52
C TYR A 110 4.36 -16.20 -4.97
N LYS A 111 3.26 -15.75 -4.34
CA LYS A 111 1.89 -16.02 -4.83
C LYS A 111 1.27 -14.70 -5.29
N SER A 112 0.88 -14.62 -6.55
CA SER A 112 0.41 -13.37 -7.13
C SER A 112 -0.58 -13.62 -8.26
N SER A 113 -1.43 -12.61 -8.52
CA SER A 113 -2.29 -12.57 -9.69
C SER A 113 -1.53 -12.23 -10.99
N PHE A 114 -0.32 -11.69 -10.90
CA PHE A 114 0.45 -11.15 -12.03
C PHE A 114 1.90 -11.64 -12.12
N ALA A 115 2.38 -12.44 -11.18
CA ALA A 115 3.79 -12.91 -11.15
C ALA A 115 4.25 -13.56 -12.47
N LYS A 116 3.36 -14.25 -13.19
CA LYS A 116 3.67 -14.86 -14.48
C LYS A 116 4.04 -13.89 -15.61
N PHE A 117 3.80 -12.59 -15.41
CA PHE A 117 4.10 -11.52 -16.39
C PHE A 117 5.35 -10.72 -15.99
N MET A 118 6.00 -11.08 -14.89
CA MET A 118 7.19 -10.41 -14.37
C MET A 118 8.32 -11.42 -14.19
N THR A 119 9.54 -10.95 -14.33
CA THR A 119 10.73 -11.73 -13.98
C THR A 119 10.88 -11.81 -12.45
N GLU A 120 11.68 -12.75 -11.98
CA GLU A 120 11.96 -12.87 -10.54
C GLU A 120 12.67 -11.63 -10.00
N GLU A 121 13.57 -11.04 -10.80
CA GLU A 121 14.27 -9.80 -10.46
C GLU A 121 13.29 -8.60 -10.31
N GLU A 122 12.32 -8.47 -11.21
CA GLU A 122 11.28 -7.44 -11.12
C GLU A 122 10.37 -7.64 -9.90
N LEU A 123 9.99 -8.88 -9.59
CA LEU A 123 9.22 -9.19 -8.38
C LEU A 123 10.00 -8.85 -7.12
N GLN A 124 11.28 -9.18 -7.08
CA GLN A 124 12.16 -8.88 -5.95
C GLN A 124 12.37 -7.37 -5.77
N ALA A 125 12.52 -6.63 -6.87
CA ALA A 125 12.59 -5.17 -6.85
C ALA A 125 11.29 -4.55 -6.33
N LEU A 126 10.13 -5.07 -6.77
CA LEU A 126 8.81 -4.62 -6.30
C LEU A 126 8.64 -4.87 -4.80
N VAL A 127 8.96 -6.07 -4.32
CA VAL A 127 8.89 -6.43 -2.88
C VAL A 127 9.82 -5.53 -2.06
N SER A 128 11.04 -5.28 -2.54
CA SER A 128 11.99 -4.40 -1.88
C SER A 128 11.49 -2.96 -1.81
N ALA A 129 10.95 -2.42 -2.91
CA ALA A 129 10.38 -1.07 -2.94
C ALA A 129 9.19 -0.90 -1.98
N MET A 130 8.40 -1.96 -1.81
CA MET A 130 7.27 -2.02 -0.89
C MET A 130 7.68 -2.27 0.58
N GLY A 131 8.98 -2.48 0.86
CA GLY A 131 9.45 -2.90 2.17
C GLY A 131 8.87 -4.25 2.60
N GLY A 132 8.65 -5.14 1.63
CA GLY A 132 8.08 -6.47 1.86
C GLY A 132 9.10 -7.44 2.45
N GLU A 133 8.61 -8.34 3.28
CA GLU A 133 9.38 -9.40 3.94
C GLU A 133 8.67 -10.74 3.78
N ALA A 134 9.39 -11.82 4.07
CA ALA A 134 8.78 -13.15 4.09
C ALA A 134 7.63 -13.19 5.11
N GLY A 135 6.45 -13.60 4.67
CA GLY A 135 5.22 -13.60 5.47
C GLY A 135 4.24 -12.46 5.17
N ASP A 136 4.60 -11.49 4.28
CA ASP A 136 3.76 -10.34 3.92
C ASP A 136 2.84 -10.60 2.72
#